data_975891c53a900a5f4539c5d47fdbca66
#
_entry.id   975891c53a900a5f4539c5d47fdbca66
#
_cell.length_a   1.000
_cell.length_b   1.000
_cell.length_c   1.000
_cell.angle_alpha   90.00
_cell.angle_beta   90.00
_cell.angle_gamma   90.00
#
_symmetry.space_group_name_H-M   'P 1'
#
loop_
_entity.id
_entity.type
_entity.pdbx_description
1 polymer ?
#
loop_
_entity_poly.entity_id
_entity_poly.type
_entity_poly.pdbx_seq_one_letter_code
_entity_poly.pdbx_strand_id
1 'polypeptide(L)'
;VRPTVFLFDIDGTLVDAGGAGRRAFVGAFTAVVGRPDACNFSFAGMTDPAIARQGLRSVGHPDDDAAVAAVLAAYVERLPPELAAAERYRVHPGAREIAEALGAERRHAVGLGTGNLERGAHEKLRRGGLDGLFAFGGFGSDAEDRPSLVRVGARRGAARLGVELEACRVVVVGDTTKDVAAARAIGAECLAVLTGGTPGEVLADAGATVVVRDLAAPEALAFLKGR
;
A
#
# COMPACT_ATOMS: atom_id res chain seq x y z
N VAL A 1 13.91 -15.83 18.77
CA VAL A 1 13.73 -14.79 17.73
C VAL A 1 12.31 -14.26 17.84
N ARG A 2 12.13 -12.94 17.83
CA ARG A 2 10.84 -12.26 18.06
C ARG A 2 9.85 -12.54 16.92
N PRO A 3 8.56 -12.83 17.18
CA PRO A 3 7.55 -12.90 16.14
C PRO A 3 7.52 -11.61 15.32
N THR A 4 7.34 -11.71 13.99
CA THR A 4 7.44 -10.53 13.13
C THR A 4 6.23 -10.39 12.23
N VAL A 5 5.65 -9.18 12.21
CA VAL A 5 4.58 -8.79 11.29
C VAL A 5 5.20 -7.93 10.20
N PHE A 6 5.02 -8.33 8.95
CA PHE A 6 5.43 -7.59 7.77
C PHE A 6 4.19 -7.00 7.09
N LEU A 7 4.23 -5.71 6.79
CA LEU A 7 3.16 -4.98 6.12
C LEU A 7 3.70 -4.33 4.86
N PHE A 8 3.31 -4.85 3.71
CA PHE A 8 3.75 -4.36 2.40
C PHE A 8 2.75 -3.36 1.81
N ASP A 9 3.25 -2.22 1.33
CA ASP A 9 2.48 -1.42 0.39
C ASP A 9 2.45 -2.08 -0.99
N ILE A 10 1.57 -1.61 -1.87
CA ILE A 10 1.32 -2.22 -3.18
C ILE A 10 1.95 -1.38 -4.29
N ASP A 11 1.42 -0.16 -4.50
CA ASP A 11 1.80 0.67 -5.65
C ASP A 11 3.21 1.25 -5.46
N GLY A 12 4.12 0.96 -6.38
CA GLY A 12 5.53 1.36 -6.27
C GLY A 12 6.39 0.44 -5.41
N THR A 13 5.79 -0.51 -4.67
CA THR A 13 6.48 -1.46 -3.79
C THR A 13 6.39 -2.90 -4.32
N LEU A 14 5.20 -3.45 -4.44
CA LEU A 14 4.98 -4.80 -4.99
C LEU A 14 4.72 -4.78 -6.49
N VAL A 15 3.97 -3.79 -6.96
CA VAL A 15 3.59 -3.65 -8.37
C VAL A 15 3.62 -2.20 -8.82
N ASP A 16 3.80 -2.02 -10.14
CA ASP A 16 3.39 -0.82 -10.87
C ASP A 16 2.11 -1.15 -11.66
N ALA A 17 1.00 -0.54 -11.27
CA ALA A 17 -0.29 -0.79 -11.91
C ALA A 17 -0.44 -0.12 -13.30
N GLY A 18 0.65 0.45 -13.87
CA GLY A 18 0.63 1.06 -15.20
C GLY A 18 -0.35 2.23 -15.35
N GLY A 19 -0.60 2.95 -14.25
CA GLY A 19 -1.52 4.09 -14.21
C GLY A 19 -3.01 3.73 -14.15
N ALA A 20 -3.38 2.44 -14.02
CA ALA A 20 -4.77 1.97 -13.96
C ALA A 20 -5.57 2.64 -12.84
N GLY A 21 -4.99 2.76 -11.63
CA GLY A 21 -5.65 3.41 -10.49
C GLY A 21 -6.05 4.86 -10.80
N ARG A 22 -5.15 5.64 -11.41
CA ARG A 22 -5.46 7.02 -11.80
C ARG A 22 -6.56 7.09 -12.85
N ARG A 23 -6.52 6.27 -13.90
CA ARG A 23 -7.55 6.24 -14.93
C ARG A 23 -8.91 5.84 -14.34
N ALA A 24 -8.94 4.86 -13.44
CA ALA A 24 -10.16 4.47 -12.74
C ALA A 24 -10.74 5.62 -11.90
N PHE A 25 -9.90 6.40 -11.18
CA PHE A 25 -10.36 7.60 -10.46
C PHE A 25 -10.87 8.69 -11.39
N VAL A 26 -10.18 8.98 -12.50
CA VAL A 26 -10.66 9.95 -13.51
C VAL A 26 -12.04 9.54 -14.02
N GLY A 27 -12.23 8.26 -14.36
CA GLY A 27 -13.54 7.74 -14.77
C GLY A 27 -14.61 7.83 -13.67
N ALA A 28 -14.21 7.58 -12.41
CA ALA A 28 -15.11 7.71 -11.27
C ALA A 28 -15.59 9.17 -11.06
N PHE A 29 -14.66 10.12 -11.04
CA PHE A 29 -15.00 11.54 -10.92
C PHE A 29 -15.83 12.05 -12.09
N THR A 30 -15.53 11.59 -13.31
CA THR A 30 -16.35 11.91 -14.49
C THR A 30 -17.80 11.44 -14.32
N ALA A 31 -17.97 10.22 -13.82
CA ALA A 31 -19.31 9.64 -13.67
C ALA A 31 -20.12 10.21 -12.50
N VAL A 32 -19.45 10.54 -11.38
CA VAL A 32 -20.14 10.96 -10.15
C VAL A 32 -20.39 12.47 -10.14
N VAL A 33 -19.39 13.27 -10.57
CA VAL A 33 -19.46 14.75 -10.46
C VAL A 33 -19.22 15.48 -11.79
N GLY A 34 -19.05 14.75 -12.91
CA GLY A 34 -18.81 15.36 -14.22
C GLY A 34 -17.45 16.05 -14.38
N ARG A 35 -16.45 15.73 -13.50
CA ARG A 35 -15.19 16.45 -13.44
C ARG A 35 -13.98 15.52 -13.60
N PRO A 36 -13.52 15.28 -14.85
CA PRO A 36 -12.31 14.46 -15.10
C PRO A 36 -11.01 15.13 -14.57
N ASP A 37 -11.01 16.44 -14.38
CA ASP A 37 -9.90 17.23 -13.88
C ASP A 37 -9.71 17.17 -12.35
N ALA A 38 -10.60 16.51 -11.62
CA ALA A 38 -10.52 16.32 -10.17
C ALA A 38 -9.27 15.54 -9.70
N CYS A 39 -8.53 14.94 -10.64
CA CYS A 39 -7.33 14.15 -10.36
C CYS A 39 -6.00 14.87 -10.66
N ASN A 40 -5.97 16.21 -10.80
CA ASN A 40 -4.78 16.97 -11.15
C ASN A 40 -3.84 17.22 -9.97
N PHE A 41 -3.51 16.16 -9.22
CA PHE A 41 -2.53 16.17 -8.13
C PHE A 41 -1.84 14.81 -8.00
N SER A 42 -0.76 14.73 -7.21
CA SER A 42 -0.05 13.46 -6.96
C SER A 42 -0.84 12.54 -6.03
N PHE A 43 -0.91 11.26 -6.39
CA PHE A 43 -1.49 10.21 -5.54
C PHE A 43 -0.46 9.52 -4.64
N ALA A 44 0.83 9.83 -4.79
CA ALA A 44 1.92 9.14 -4.11
C ALA A 44 1.69 9.03 -2.59
N GLY A 45 1.64 7.81 -2.09
CA GLY A 45 1.43 7.47 -0.68
C GLY A 45 0.09 7.93 -0.10
N MET A 46 -0.88 8.35 -0.92
CA MET A 46 -2.24 8.67 -0.45
C MET A 46 -3.07 7.40 -0.29
N THR A 47 -4.08 7.49 0.56
CA THR A 47 -5.12 6.46 0.63
C THR A 47 -6.21 6.75 -0.39
N ASP A 48 -6.91 5.73 -0.88
CA ASP A 48 -8.02 5.92 -1.83
C ASP A 48 -9.10 6.89 -1.29
N PRO A 49 -9.52 6.84 0.01
CA PRO A 49 -10.41 7.84 0.58
C PRO A 49 -9.84 9.27 0.55
N ALA A 50 -8.56 9.44 0.88
CA ALA A 50 -7.91 10.76 0.82
C ALA A 50 -7.85 11.30 -0.62
N ILE A 51 -7.61 10.44 -1.62
CA ILE A 51 -7.65 10.81 -3.04
C ILE A 51 -9.06 11.26 -3.43
N ALA A 52 -10.09 10.51 -3.05
CA ALA A 52 -11.48 10.85 -3.33
C ALA A 52 -11.85 12.21 -2.70
N ARG A 53 -11.54 12.40 -1.43
CA ARG A 53 -11.82 13.64 -0.69
C ARG A 53 -11.09 14.84 -1.29
N GLN A 54 -9.80 14.70 -1.56
CA GLN A 54 -9.01 15.78 -2.17
C GLN A 54 -9.49 16.11 -3.59
N GLY A 55 -9.88 15.11 -4.38
CA GLY A 55 -10.41 15.32 -5.72
C GLY A 55 -11.72 16.12 -5.69
N LEU A 56 -12.66 15.77 -4.80
CA LEU A 56 -13.90 16.52 -4.61
C LEU A 56 -13.62 17.99 -4.25
N ARG A 57 -12.72 18.23 -3.27
CA ARG A 57 -12.30 19.59 -2.88
C ARG A 57 -11.69 20.37 -4.02
N SER A 58 -10.86 19.73 -4.83
CA SER A 58 -10.14 20.40 -5.94
C SER A 58 -11.06 20.99 -7.00
N VAL A 59 -12.29 20.48 -7.10
CA VAL A 59 -13.31 20.94 -8.05
C VAL A 59 -14.48 21.68 -7.39
N GLY A 60 -14.35 22.01 -6.09
CA GLY A 60 -15.36 22.76 -5.35
C GLY A 60 -16.63 21.96 -5.05
N HIS A 61 -16.57 20.64 -5.10
CA HIS A 61 -17.69 19.76 -4.73
C HIS A 61 -17.67 19.48 -3.21
N PRO A 62 -18.83 19.31 -2.54
CA PRO A 62 -18.86 18.80 -1.17
C PRO A 62 -18.06 17.51 -1.04
N ASP A 63 -17.27 17.39 0.04
CA ASP A 63 -16.39 16.26 0.30
C ASP A 63 -16.81 15.48 1.56
N ASP A 64 -18.11 15.46 1.83
CA ASP A 64 -18.69 14.66 2.88
C ASP A 64 -18.53 13.15 2.62
N ASP A 65 -18.77 12.35 3.63
CA ASP A 65 -18.54 10.91 3.56
C ASP A 65 -19.43 10.21 2.50
N ALA A 66 -20.62 10.75 2.22
CA ALA A 66 -21.51 10.20 1.20
C ALA A 66 -20.95 10.44 -0.22
N ALA A 67 -20.44 11.65 -0.50
CA ALA A 67 -19.80 11.98 -1.77
C ALA A 67 -18.51 11.19 -1.97
N VAL A 68 -17.68 11.07 -0.91
CA VAL A 68 -16.47 10.23 -0.93
C VAL A 68 -16.82 8.77 -1.23
N ALA A 69 -17.82 8.21 -0.54
CA ALA A 69 -18.26 6.83 -0.76
C ALA A 69 -18.75 6.59 -2.19
N ALA A 70 -19.46 7.55 -2.79
CA ALA A 70 -19.94 7.45 -4.17
C ALA A 70 -18.76 7.40 -5.17
N VAL A 71 -17.74 8.25 -5.00
CA VAL A 71 -16.53 8.22 -5.83
C VAL A 71 -15.77 6.90 -5.67
N LEU A 72 -15.61 6.42 -4.43
CA LEU A 72 -14.90 5.16 -4.15
C LEU A 72 -15.64 3.94 -4.74
N ALA A 73 -16.96 3.89 -4.64
CA ALA A 73 -17.76 2.84 -5.27
C ALA A 73 -17.56 2.82 -6.78
N ALA A 74 -17.66 4.01 -7.42
CA ALA A 74 -17.43 4.14 -8.85
C ALA A 74 -16.00 3.79 -9.28
N TYR A 75 -15.00 4.10 -8.45
CA TYR A 75 -13.59 3.75 -8.65
C TYR A 75 -13.37 2.24 -8.65
N VAL A 76 -13.87 1.55 -7.63
CA VAL A 76 -13.67 0.09 -7.47
C VAL A 76 -14.28 -0.69 -8.65
N GLU A 77 -15.42 -0.25 -9.18
CA GLU A 77 -16.05 -0.89 -10.36
C GLU A 77 -15.25 -0.66 -11.65
N ARG A 78 -14.53 0.46 -11.76
CA ARG A 78 -13.72 0.82 -12.94
C ARG A 78 -12.30 0.25 -12.90
N LEU A 79 -11.80 -0.09 -11.73
CA LEU A 79 -10.42 -0.53 -11.58
C LEU A 79 -10.10 -1.84 -12.34
N PRO A 80 -10.93 -2.90 -12.32
CA PRO A 80 -10.60 -4.15 -13.01
C PRO A 80 -10.39 -4.00 -14.53
N PRO A 81 -11.28 -3.34 -15.30
CA PRO A 81 -11.04 -3.14 -16.75
C PRO A 81 -9.80 -2.26 -17.01
N GLU A 82 -9.54 -1.25 -16.18
CA GLU A 82 -8.34 -0.42 -16.32
C GLU A 82 -7.05 -1.20 -16.03
N LEU A 83 -7.09 -2.10 -15.06
CA LEU A 83 -5.99 -3.04 -14.81
C LEU A 83 -5.82 -4.01 -15.99
N ALA A 84 -6.89 -4.57 -16.53
CA ALA A 84 -6.81 -5.48 -17.68
C ALA A 84 -6.17 -4.81 -18.90
N ALA A 85 -6.48 -3.54 -19.15
CA ALA A 85 -5.95 -2.74 -20.25
C ALA A 85 -4.54 -2.16 -19.98
N ALA A 86 -3.99 -2.31 -18.78
CA ALA A 86 -2.72 -1.68 -18.41
C ALA A 86 -1.52 -2.43 -19.03
N GLU A 87 -1.06 -2.03 -20.20
CA GLU A 87 0.08 -2.63 -20.91
C GLU A 87 1.40 -2.52 -20.11
N ARG A 88 1.58 -1.48 -19.32
CA ARG A 88 2.78 -1.24 -18.50
C ARG A 88 2.66 -1.78 -17.08
N TYR A 89 1.64 -2.62 -16.80
CA TYR A 89 1.58 -3.30 -15.52
C TYR A 89 2.78 -4.22 -15.34
N ARG A 90 3.40 -4.18 -14.17
CA ARG A 90 4.52 -5.09 -13.81
C ARG A 90 4.55 -5.38 -12.32
N VAL A 91 5.01 -6.56 -11.98
CA VAL A 91 5.43 -6.93 -10.62
C VAL A 91 6.88 -6.45 -10.43
N HIS A 92 7.17 -5.81 -9.31
CA HIS A 92 8.53 -5.35 -9.01
C HIS A 92 9.46 -6.51 -8.66
N PRO A 93 10.80 -6.37 -8.96
CA PRO A 93 11.77 -7.42 -8.69
C PRO A 93 11.79 -7.82 -7.22
N GLY A 94 11.76 -9.13 -6.94
CA GLY A 94 11.81 -9.72 -5.61
C GLY A 94 10.50 -9.72 -4.83
N ALA A 95 9.41 -9.11 -5.37
CA ALA A 95 8.15 -8.99 -4.65
C ALA A 95 7.53 -10.36 -4.30
N ARG A 96 7.52 -11.30 -5.24
CA ARG A 96 7.02 -12.66 -5.02
C ARG A 96 7.94 -13.44 -4.11
N GLU A 97 9.22 -13.47 -4.44
CA GLU A 97 10.24 -14.28 -3.77
C GLU A 97 10.36 -13.93 -2.29
N ILE A 98 10.30 -12.63 -1.97
CA ILE A 98 10.34 -12.17 -0.56
C ILE A 98 9.07 -12.55 0.18
N ALA A 99 7.90 -12.35 -0.41
CA ALA A 99 6.63 -12.71 0.25
C ALA A 99 6.56 -14.22 0.54
N GLU A 100 6.96 -15.06 -0.40
CA GLU A 100 7.04 -16.53 -0.23
C GLU A 100 8.08 -16.93 0.81
N ALA A 101 9.30 -16.36 0.76
CA ALA A 101 10.36 -16.67 1.71
C ALA A 101 10.05 -16.27 3.16
N LEU A 102 9.32 -15.17 3.35
CA LEU A 102 8.86 -14.75 4.68
C LEU A 102 7.65 -15.58 5.14
N GLY A 103 6.70 -15.85 4.24
CA GLY A 103 5.49 -16.63 4.53
C GLY A 103 5.76 -18.10 4.86
N ALA A 104 6.92 -18.64 4.46
CA ALA A 104 7.34 -19.99 4.83
C ALA A 104 7.71 -20.16 6.32
N GLU A 105 7.93 -19.07 7.04
CA GLU A 105 8.34 -19.11 8.45
C GLU A 105 7.14 -18.92 9.38
N ARG A 106 6.84 -19.89 10.23
CA ARG A 106 5.69 -19.89 11.17
C ARG A 106 5.63 -18.69 12.13
N ARG A 107 6.76 -18.05 12.39
CA ARG A 107 6.87 -16.87 13.26
C ARG A 107 6.65 -15.55 12.52
N HIS A 108 6.35 -15.60 11.25
CA HIS A 108 6.09 -14.44 10.42
C HIS A 108 4.62 -14.37 10.03
N ALA A 109 4.06 -13.17 10.12
CA ALA A 109 2.78 -12.83 9.52
C ALA A 109 3.04 -11.82 8.38
N VAL A 110 2.75 -12.24 7.16
CA VAL A 110 2.95 -11.42 5.95
C VAL A 110 1.60 -10.89 5.48
N GLY A 111 1.46 -9.58 5.44
CA GLY A 111 0.23 -8.90 5.10
C GLY A 111 0.47 -7.58 4.38
N LEU A 112 -0.61 -6.84 4.14
CA LEU A 112 -0.60 -5.57 3.45
C LEU A 112 -0.72 -4.39 4.43
N GLY A 113 -0.09 -3.25 4.07
CA GLY A 113 -0.25 -1.97 4.75
C GLY A 113 -0.39 -0.90 3.68
N THR A 114 -1.57 -0.77 3.08
CA THR A 114 -1.77 0.00 1.85
C THR A 114 -2.91 1.00 1.94
N GLY A 115 -2.73 2.15 1.29
CA GLY A 115 -3.79 3.14 1.12
C GLY A 115 -4.93 2.71 0.20
N ASN A 116 -4.78 1.61 -0.52
CA ASN A 116 -5.84 1.08 -1.38
C ASN A 116 -7.04 0.58 -0.55
N LEU A 117 -8.26 0.70 -1.09
CA LEU A 117 -9.39 -0.07 -0.60
C LEU A 117 -9.07 -1.57 -0.71
N GLU A 118 -9.55 -2.38 0.23
CA GLU A 118 -9.26 -3.83 0.28
C GLU A 118 -9.55 -4.52 -1.06
N ARG A 119 -10.75 -4.30 -1.65
CA ARG A 119 -11.09 -4.84 -2.97
C ARG A 119 -10.12 -4.39 -4.07
N GLY A 120 -9.74 -3.11 -4.09
CA GLY A 120 -8.78 -2.57 -5.06
C GLY A 120 -7.38 -3.16 -4.91
N ALA A 121 -6.94 -3.38 -3.68
CA ALA A 121 -5.68 -4.04 -3.35
C ALA A 121 -5.63 -5.46 -3.94
N HIS A 122 -6.66 -6.26 -3.68
CA HIS A 122 -6.76 -7.62 -4.21
C HIS A 122 -6.81 -7.66 -5.75
N GLU A 123 -7.55 -6.75 -6.41
CA GLU A 123 -7.58 -6.68 -7.87
C GLU A 123 -6.19 -6.38 -8.46
N LYS A 124 -5.45 -5.43 -7.88
CA LYS A 124 -4.09 -5.11 -8.31
C LYS A 124 -3.14 -6.32 -8.18
N LEU A 125 -3.18 -7.00 -7.03
CA LEU A 125 -2.32 -8.14 -6.76
C LEU A 125 -2.69 -9.38 -7.60
N ARG A 126 -3.99 -9.60 -7.85
CA ARG A 126 -4.49 -10.72 -8.66
C ARG A 126 -3.92 -10.68 -10.07
N ARG A 127 -3.84 -9.49 -10.70
CA ARG A 127 -3.23 -9.35 -12.02
C ARG A 127 -1.77 -9.81 -12.07
N GLY A 128 -1.00 -9.61 -10.98
CA GLY A 128 0.39 -10.08 -10.83
C GLY A 128 0.52 -11.51 -10.29
N GLY A 129 -0.59 -12.17 -9.98
CA GLY A 129 -0.59 -13.48 -9.34
C GLY A 129 -0.06 -13.47 -7.91
N LEU A 130 -0.11 -12.32 -7.21
CA LEU A 130 0.39 -12.16 -5.85
C LEU A 130 -0.69 -12.24 -4.76
N ASP A 131 -1.96 -12.23 -5.14
CA ASP A 131 -3.10 -12.08 -4.22
C ASP A 131 -3.11 -13.11 -3.09
N GLY A 132 -2.78 -14.36 -3.38
CA GLY A 132 -2.75 -15.45 -2.39
C GLY A 132 -1.58 -15.40 -1.39
N LEU A 133 -0.64 -14.46 -1.54
CA LEU A 133 0.55 -14.38 -0.68
C LEU A 133 0.30 -13.53 0.59
N PHE A 134 -0.77 -12.74 0.63
CA PHE A 134 -1.07 -11.79 1.69
C PHE A 134 -2.42 -12.10 2.33
N ALA A 135 -2.40 -12.74 3.49
CA ALA A 135 -3.60 -13.30 4.12
C ALA A 135 -4.37 -12.29 5.01
N PHE A 136 -3.88 -11.08 5.19
CA PHE A 136 -4.48 -10.00 5.97
C PHE A 136 -3.88 -8.66 5.55
N GLY A 137 -4.44 -7.57 6.06
CA GLY A 137 -3.85 -6.24 5.84
C GLY A 137 -4.49 -5.17 6.70
N GLY A 138 -3.95 -3.95 6.56
CA GLY A 138 -4.59 -2.69 6.89
C GLY A 138 -4.76 -1.92 5.59
N PHE A 139 -5.95 -1.44 5.33
CA PHE A 139 -6.38 -0.91 4.04
C PHE A 139 -6.94 0.51 4.17
N GLY A 140 -7.00 1.24 3.07
CA GLY A 140 -7.71 2.52 3.02
C GLY A 140 -9.20 2.42 3.42
N SER A 141 -9.80 1.23 3.34
CA SER A 141 -11.14 0.95 3.88
C SER A 141 -11.21 0.86 5.40
N ASP A 142 -10.09 0.68 6.08
CA ASP A 142 -10.04 0.65 7.56
C ASP A 142 -9.87 2.06 8.16
N ALA A 143 -9.10 2.92 7.48
CA ALA A 143 -8.87 4.30 7.90
C ALA A 143 -8.35 5.16 6.75
N GLU A 144 -8.70 6.44 6.74
CA GLU A 144 -8.20 7.41 5.75
C GLU A 144 -6.74 7.79 6.03
N ASP A 145 -6.32 7.87 7.28
CA ASP A 145 -4.93 8.16 7.62
C ASP A 145 -4.07 6.89 7.64
N ARG A 146 -2.86 7.00 7.07
CA ARG A 146 -1.97 5.86 6.88
C ARG A 146 -1.46 5.23 8.18
N PRO A 147 -1.08 5.97 9.23
CA PRO A 147 -0.70 5.38 10.51
C PRO A 147 -1.78 4.48 11.12
N SER A 148 -3.04 4.89 11.04
CA SER A 148 -4.16 4.11 11.59
C SER A 148 -4.37 2.80 10.84
N LEU A 149 -4.40 2.81 9.50
CA LEU A 149 -4.55 1.57 8.73
C LEU A 149 -3.36 0.61 8.96
N VAL A 150 -2.12 1.12 9.02
CA VAL A 150 -0.93 0.30 9.31
C VAL A 150 -1.03 -0.32 10.71
N ARG A 151 -1.54 0.41 11.70
CA ARG A 151 -1.79 -0.11 13.05
C ARG A 151 -2.85 -1.22 13.05
N VAL A 152 -3.91 -1.09 12.24
CA VAL A 152 -4.93 -2.14 12.06
C VAL A 152 -4.28 -3.40 11.46
N GLY A 153 -3.48 -3.24 10.40
CA GLY A 153 -2.72 -4.35 9.81
C GLY A 153 -1.79 -5.03 10.81
N ALA A 154 -1.05 -4.25 11.61
CA ALA A 154 -0.14 -4.78 12.62
C ALA A 154 -0.88 -5.61 13.68
N ARG A 155 -2.03 -5.14 14.17
CA ARG A 155 -2.88 -5.90 15.12
C ARG A 155 -3.42 -7.20 14.51
N ARG A 156 -3.89 -7.17 13.27
CA ARG A 156 -4.34 -8.37 12.56
C ARG A 156 -3.21 -9.39 12.40
N GLY A 157 -2.00 -8.91 12.09
CA GLY A 157 -0.80 -9.76 11.99
C GLY A 157 -0.41 -10.40 13.32
N ALA A 158 -0.39 -9.64 14.42
CA ALA A 158 -0.12 -10.14 15.76
C ALA A 158 -1.15 -11.21 16.19
N ALA A 159 -2.44 -10.94 15.94
CA ALA A 159 -3.52 -11.90 16.21
C ALA A 159 -3.33 -13.22 15.45
N ARG A 160 -2.86 -13.18 14.19
CA ARG A 160 -2.54 -14.41 13.42
C ARG A 160 -1.38 -15.19 14.00
N LEU A 161 -0.45 -14.52 14.65
CA LEU A 161 0.67 -15.17 15.36
C LEU A 161 0.29 -15.65 16.78
N GLY A 162 -0.92 -15.33 17.25
CA GLY A 162 -1.40 -15.68 18.59
C GLY A 162 -0.67 -14.93 19.71
N VAL A 163 -0.19 -13.71 19.45
CA VAL A 163 0.56 -12.91 20.42
C VAL A 163 0.05 -11.48 20.45
N GLU A 164 0.37 -10.74 21.52
CA GLU A 164 0.09 -9.31 21.60
C GLU A 164 1.02 -8.52 20.66
N LEU A 165 0.54 -7.37 20.17
CA LEU A 165 1.29 -6.54 19.21
C LEU A 165 2.66 -6.10 19.76
N GLU A 166 2.72 -5.78 21.05
CA GLU A 166 3.91 -5.34 21.77
C GLU A 166 5.01 -6.42 21.81
N ALA A 167 4.63 -7.69 21.68
CA ALA A 167 5.56 -8.82 21.59
C ALA A 167 6.13 -8.96 20.17
N CYS A 168 5.54 -8.32 19.15
CA CYS A 168 5.97 -8.42 17.77
C CYS A 168 7.08 -7.40 17.42
N ARG A 169 7.96 -7.77 16.52
CA ARG A 169 8.65 -6.84 15.62
C ARG A 169 7.66 -6.51 14.49
N VAL A 170 7.52 -5.23 14.16
CA VAL A 170 6.69 -4.79 13.02
C VAL A 170 7.60 -4.12 12.00
N VAL A 171 7.46 -4.51 10.75
CA VAL A 171 8.21 -3.94 9.62
C VAL A 171 7.22 -3.51 8.54
N VAL A 172 7.25 -2.23 8.19
CA VAL A 172 6.54 -1.69 7.03
C VAL A 172 7.49 -1.70 5.84
N VAL A 173 7.00 -2.12 4.69
CA VAL A 173 7.74 -2.10 3.43
C VAL A 173 7.00 -1.20 2.45
N GLY A 174 7.64 -0.12 2.00
CA GLY A 174 6.99 0.89 1.16
C GLY A 174 8.00 1.70 0.34
N ASP A 175 7.52 2.61 -0.51
CA ASP A 175 8.34 3.40 -1.43
C ASP A 175 8.22 4.91 -1.23
N THR A 176 7.40 5.35 -0.26
CA THR A 176 7.14 6.77 -0.02
C THR A 176 7.53 7.22 1.40
N THR A 177 7.74 8.52 1.57
CA THR A 177 7.93 9.13 2.90
C THR A 177 6.71 8.95 3.81
N LYS A 178 5.52 8.71 3.26
CA LYS A 178 4.31 8.43 4.04
C LYS A 178 4.34 7.03 4.65
N ASP A 179 4.97 6.05 4.00
CA ASP A 179 5.21 4.71 4.56
C ASP A 179 6.17 4.80 5.74
N VAL A 180 7.27 5.54 5.54
CA VAL A 180 8.25 5.79 6.60
C VAL A 180 7.60 6.48 7.80
N ALA A 181 6.80 7.54 7.56
CA ALA A 181 6.09 8.26 8.61
C ALA A 181 5.08 7.38 9.35
N ALA A 182 4.34 6.53 8.62
CA ALA A 182 3.37 5.61 9.21
C ALA A 182 4.04 4.54 10.07
N ALA A 183 5.16 3.96 9.61
CA ALA A 183 5.96 3.02 10.39
C ALA A 183 6.42 3.66 11.70
N ARG A 184 7.02 4.84 11.63
CA ARG A 184 7.49 5.59 12.81
C ARG A 184 6.38 5.90 13.80
N ALA A 185 5.21 6.30 13.29
CA ALA A 185 4.06 6.66 14.14
C ALA A 185 3.52 5.49 14.99
N ILE A 186 3.82 4.25 14.60
CA ILE A 186 3.44 3.04 15.36
C ILE A 186 4.65 2.35 16.01
N GLY A 187 5.84 2.95 15.97
CA GLY A 187 7.06 2.36 16.51
C GLY A 187 7.59 1.16 15.72
N ALA A 188 7.24 1.06 14.43
CA ALA A 188 7.71 0.02 13.53
C ALA A 188 8.99 0.43 12.79
N GLU A 189 9.73 -0.56 12.31
CA GLU A 189 10.82 -0.37 11.35
C GLU A 189 10.26 -0.16 9.94
N CYS A 190 11.02 0.53 9.06
CA CYS A 190 10.65 0.72 7.67
C CYS A 190 11.78 0.28 6.74
N LEU A 191 11.50 -0.70 5.87
CA LEU A 191 12.32 -0.97 4.70
C LEU A 191 11.73 -0.20 3.53
N ALA A 192 12.48 0.77 3.02
CA ALA A 192 12.08 1.58 1.89
C ALA A 192 12.70 1.07 0.58
N VAL A 193 11.89 1.00 -0.50
CA VAL A 193 12.33 0.59 -1.84
C VAL A 193 12.31 1.78 -2.80
N LEU A 194 13.23 1.80 -3.78
CA LEU A 194 13.33 2.89 -4.76
C LEU A 194 12.44 2.68 -5.99
N THR A 195 11.67 1.62 -6.02
CA THR A 195 10.84 1.22 -7.18
C THR A 195 9.67 2.16 -7.46
N GLY A 196 9.21 2.95 -6.47
CA GLY A 196 8.16 3.97 -6.62
C GLY A 196 8.66 5.34 -7.05
N GLY A 197 10.00 5.52 -7.18
CA GLY A 197 10.58 6.75 -7.72
C GLY A 197 10.90 7.84 -6.68
N THR A 198 10.64 7.62 -5.39
CA THR A 198 11.11 8.55 -4.34
C THR A 198 12.64 8.41 -4.21
N PRO A 199 13.42 9.51 -4.24
CA PRO A 199 14.87 9.45 -4.07
C PRO A 199 15.28 8.83 -2.73
N GLY A 200 16.36 8.03 -2.75
CA GLY A 200 16.80 7.29 -1.56
C GLY A 200 17.19 8.19 -0.39
N GLU A 201 17.84 9.33 -0.67
CA GLU A 201 18.16 10.35 0.34
C GLU A 201 16.91 10.90 1.04
N VAL A 202 15.83 11.15 0.27
CA VAL A 202 14.55 11.63 0.83
C VAL A 202 13.92 10.59 1.74
N LEU A 203 14.00 9.30 1.40
CA LEU A 203 13.51 8.21 2.23
C LEU A 203 14.36 8.02 3.50
N ALA A 204 15.69 8.13 3.37
CA ALA A 204 16.61 8.06 4.51
C ALA A 204 16.41 9.23 5.47
N ASP A 205 16.31 10.46 4.97
CA ASP A 205 16.06 11.67 5.76
C ASP A 205 14.69 11.63 6.46
N ALA A 206 13.67 10.98 5.84
CA ALA A 206 12.39 10.74 6.49
C ALA A 206 12.49 9.74 7.65
N GLY A 207 13.60 8.99 7.76
CA GLY A 207 13.90 8.04 8.82
C GLY A 207 13.57 6.59 8.48
N ALA A 208 13.67 6.19 7.19
CA ALA A 208 13.65 4.78 6.81
C ALA A 208 14.77 4.03 7.54
N THR A 209 14.48 2.83 8.06
CA THR A 209 15.47 2.01 8.77
C THR A 209 16.54 1.48 7.79
N VAL A 210 16.08 1.07 6.62
CA VAL A 210 16.93 0.62 5.50
C VAL A 210 16.31 1.09 4.20
N VAL A 211 17.14 1.53 3.25
CA VAL A 211 16.74 1.87 1.88
C VAL A 211 17.44 0.92 0.92
N VAL A 212 16.68 0.26 0.05
CA VAL A 212 17.19 -0.69 -0.95
C VAL A 212 16.67 -0.33 -2.34
N ARG A 213 17.38 -0.73 -3.38
CA ARG A 213 16.96 -0.49 -4.77
C ARG A 213 15.60 -1.12 -5.07
N ASP A 214 15.43 -2.38 -4.72
CA ASP A 214 14.22 -3.20 -4.92
C ASP A 214 14.21 -4.37 -3.93
N LEU A 215 13.14 -5.16 -3.93
CA LEU A 215 13.00 -6.32 -3.03
C LEU A 215 13.90 -7.52 -3.42
N ALA A 216 14.49 -7.53 -4.62
CA ALA A 216 15.47 -8.54 -5.02
C ALA A 216 16.87 -8.25 -4.47
N ALA A 217 17.13 -7.07 -3.93
CA ALA A 217 18.40 -6.73 -3.32
C ALA A 217 18.69 -7.66 -2.12
N PRO A 218 19.89 -8.25 -2.01
CA PRO A 218 20.23 -9.17 -0.91
C PRO A 218 20.02 -8.58 0.49
N GLU A 219 20.25 -7.27 0.62
CA GLU A 219 20.06 -6.51 1.86
C GLU A 219 18.59 -6.48 2.32
N ALA A 220 17.64 -6.54 1.37
CA ALA A 220 16.21 -6.55 1.68
C ALA A 220 15.85 -7.80 2.49
N LEU A 221 16.19 -9.00 1.99
CA LEU A 221 15.89 -10.25 2.68
C LEU A 221 16.68 -10.37 4.00
N ALA A 222 17.96 -9.91 4.01
CA ALA A 222 18.80 -9.93 5.21
C ALA A 222 18.15 -9.10 6.33
N PHE A 223 17.76 -7.86 6.04
CA PHE A 223 17.09 -6.98 7.00
C PHE A 223 15.76 -7.55 7.48
N LEU A 224 14.91 -8.03 6.57
CA LEU A 224 13.60 -8.58 6.92
C LEU A 224 13.72 -9.81 7.81
N LYS A 225 14.73 -10.67 7.61
CA LYS A 225 15.02 -11.82 8.47
C LYS A 225 15.77 -11.47 9.77
N GLY A 226 16.12 -10.21 10.00
CA GLY A 226 16.84 -9.75 11.19
C GLY A 226 18.30 -10.24 11.24
N ARG A 227 18.96 -10.23 10.08
CA ARG A 227 20.36 -10.64 9.91
C ARG A 227 21.24 -9.44 9.56
#